data_1517d3dbb8aee76772ad8d531ef78fa5
#
_entry.id   1517d3dbb8aee76772ad8d531ef78fa5
#
_cell.length_a   1.000
_cell.length_b   1.000
_cell.length_c   1.000
_cell.angle_alpha   90.00
_cell.angle_beta   90.00
_cell.angle_gamma   90.00
#
_symmetry.space_group_name_H-M   'P 1'
#
loop_
_entity.id
_entity.type
_entity.pdbx_description
1 polymer ?
#
loop_
_entity_poly.entity_id
_entity_poly.type
_entity_poly.pdbx_seq_one_letter_code
_entity_poly.pdbx_strand_id
1 'polypeptide(L)'
;MKMINYLVVAILFPLSLAAAPKPAALATPKKLKLWYNKPAKYFEEALVLGNGTQGATVFGGTDTDKIFLNDLTLWSGEPVDPYMNKEAYKHLPGVREALKQENYKLADSLVRKIQGKYSESYAPLGTLYLDFQPNQSSNYYRELDLERAIATVNHEVNGNKIKREYFLSHPDKVFVIHLTSQQKNGLNFTVRFNSQLKFSGTSTINHLHFKGVAPVRAEPNYVRKKGNSFLFLDDRGTRFSTDVLLQSTDGKVSRTDTSLTLAGATEAVVLVSIATSFNGFDKNPATQGRDDHAIVQKQIQEASVKGIQNLTSRHLKDYQTFFNRVSLYLAGTENAPDLPTDDRLKRYAKGESDPYLESLYFQFGRYLLISSSRTKGVPANLQGLWNPHIQPPWSSNYTMNVNAEENYWLAENTNLPEMHQSFLSFIENLEKTGRITAKTFYNLPGWTCHHNSDIWAMTNPVGDFGGGSPSWANWPLGGAWASAHLWEHYLFSQDKKFLADKAYPLMKGAAEFCLAWLIP
;
A
#
# COMPACT_ATOMS: atom_id res chain seq x y z
N MET A 1 -72.49 55.25 17.15
CA MET A 1 -71.25 54.67 16.60
C MET A 1 -70.10 55.29 17.37
N LYS A 2 -69.56 54.56 18.35
CA LYS A 2 -68.40 55.02 19.16
C LYS A 2 -67.17 54.36 18.61
N MET A 3 -66.17 55.16 18.13
CA MET A 3 -64.87 54.72 17.74
C MET A 3 -64.03 54.50 19.02
N ILE A 4 -63.47 53.33 19.16
CA ILE A 4 -62.47 52.98 20.24
C ILE A 4 -61.07 53.11 19.66
N ASN A 5 -60.31 54.06 20.12
CA ASN A 5 -58.92 54.24 19.79
C ASN A 5 -58.08 53.25 20.62
N TYR A 6 -57.34 52.37 19.98
CA TYR A 6 -56.33 51.56 20.64
C TYR A 6 -54.98 52.27 20.62
N LEU A 7 -54.50 52.55 21.80
CA LEU A 7 -53.15 53.08 22.02
C LEU A 7 -52.17 51.90 22.04
N VAL A 8 -51.28 51.82 21.05
CA VAL A 8 -50.19 50.81 21.03
C VAL A 8 -48.97 51.41 21.73
N VAL A 9 -48.66 50.91 22.93
CA VAL A 9 -47.43 51.25 23.65
C VAL A 9 -46.33 50.29 23.18
N ALA A 10 -45.35 50.78 22.37
CA ALA A 10 -44.16 50.05 22.01
C ALA A 10 -43.15 50.13 23.17
N ILE A 11 -42.93 49.01 23.85
CA ILE A 11 -41.88 48.85 24.84
C ILE A 11 -40.58 48.49 24.11
N LEU A 12 -39.65 49.43 23.95
CA LEU A 12 -38.28 49.20 23.47
C LEU A 12 -37.46 48.61 24.61
N PHE A 13 -37.17 47.31 24.52
CA PHE A 13 -36.11 46.66 25.31
C PHE A 13 -34.75 46.96 24.67
N PRO A 14 -33.76 47.48 25.42
CA PRO A 14 -32.41 47.57 24.88
C PRO A 14 -31.80 46.19 24.78
N LEU A 15 -31.65 45.65 23.54
CA LEU A 15 -30.80 44.50 23.29
C LEU A 15 -29.36 44.92 23.54
N SER A 16 -28.81 44.55 24.71
CA SER A 16 -27.36 44.57 24.92
C SER A 16 -26.75 43.49 24.03
N LEU A 17 -26.15 43.89 22.91
CA LEU A 17 -25.25 43.01 22.15
C LEU A 17 -24.06 42.68 23.06
N ALA A 18 -24.10 41.51 23.71
CA ALA A 18 -22.90 40.92 24.28
C ALA A 18 -21.97 40.63 23.10
N ALA A 19 -20.82 41.29 23.07
CA ALA A 19 -19.79 41.00 22.06
C ALA A 19 -19.46 39.51 22.12
N ALA A 20 -19.63 38.82 20.99
CA ALA A 20 -19.19 37.41 20.87
C ALA A 20 -17.71 37.31 21.31
N PRO A 21 -17.35 36.34 22.14
CA PRO A 21 -15.96 36.17 22.53
C PRO A 21 -15.12 36.08 21.26
N LYS A 22 -14.04 36.89 21.19
CA LYS A 22 -13.04 36.74 20.13
C LYS A 22 -12.64 35.26 20.04
N PRO A 23 -12.67 34.64 18.84
CA PRO A 23 -12.18 33.29 18.74
C PRO A 23 -10.76 33.27 19.30
N ALA A 24 -10.52 32.37 20.24
CA ALA A 24 -9.18 32.13 20.77
C ALA A 24 -8.24 31.92 19.59
N ALA A 25 -7.10 32.60 19.58
CA ALA A 25 -6.08 32.37 18.57
C ALA A 25 -5.82 30.85 18.50
N LEU A 26 -6.09 30.23 17.38
CA LEU A 26 -5.82 28.81 17.19
C LEU A 26 -4.34 28.60 17.51
N ALA A 27 -4.05 27.77 18.51
CA ALA A 27 -2.68 27.39 18.83
C ALA A 27 -2.02 26.84 17.54
N THR A 28 -0.75 27.17 17.35
CA THR A 28 0.00 26.69 16.18
C THR A 28 -0.10 25.16 16.14
N PRO A 29 -0.61 24.55 15.06
CA PRO A 29 -0.78 23.12 15.00
C PRO A 29 0.54 22.41 15.27
N LYS A 30 0.54 21.41 16.13
CA LYS A 30 1.72 20.55 16.33
C LYS A 30 2.02 19.82 15.04
N LYS A 31 3.30 19.77 14.65
CA LYS A 31 3.78 19.04 13.47
C LYS A 31 3.34 17.56 13.54
N LEU A 32 2.69 17.07 12.51
CA LEU A 32 2.21 15.68 12.43
C LEU A 32 3.37 14.75 12.11
N LYS A 33 3.89 14.08 13.12
CA LYS A 33 5.05 13.17 12.97
C LYS A 33 4.94 11.92 13.85
N LEU A 34 5.41 10.80 13.32
CA LEU A 34 5.83 9.66 14.13
C LEU A 34 7.31 9.82 14.43
N TRP A 35 7.74 9.72 15.69
CA TRP A 35 9.15 9.86 16.01
C TRP A 35 9.62 8.93 17.13
N TYR A 36 10.90 8.60 17.12
CA TYR A 36 11.53 7.64 18.03
C TYR A 36 12.96 8.05 18.34
N ASN A 37 13.45 7.65 19.51
CA ASN A 37 14.81 7.92 19.99
C ASN A 37 15.76 6.73 19.88
N LYS A 38 15.38 5.71 19.12
CA LYS A 38 16.16 4.49 18.86
C LYS A 38 15.89 3.95 17.45
N PRO A 39 16.82 3.20 16.83
CA PRO A 39 16.58 2.46 15.59
C PRO A 39 15.45 1.45 15.75
N ALA A 40 14.78 1.11 14.64
CA ALA A 40 13.82 0.00 14.60
C ALA A 40 14.56 -1.35 14.73
N LYS A 41 14.01 -2.25 15.51
CA LYS A 41 14.47 -3.65 15.63
C LYS A 41 13.66 -4.59 14.76
N TYR A 42 12.36 -4.33 14.67
CA TYR A 42 11.37 -5.15 13.96
C TYR A 42 10.74 -4.35 12.82
N PHE A 43 10.10 -5.05 11.91
CA PHE A 43 9.41 -4.45 10.76
C PHE A 43 8.35 -3.43 11.21
N GLU A 44 7.57 -3.76 12.24
CA GLU A 44 6.47 -2.95 12.76
C GLU A 44 6.93 -1.64 13.42
N GLU A 45 8.21 -1.53 13.79
CA GLU A 45 8.79 -0.30 14.35
C GLU A 45 9.35 0.63 13.27
N ALA A 46 9.52 0.14 12.04
CA ALA A 46 10.18 0.87 10.97
C ALA A 46 9.30 1.97 10.38
N LEU A 47 9.92 2.95 9.72
CA LEU A 47 9.23 4.05 9.05
C LEU A 47 8.87 3.63 7.62
N VAL A 48 7.58 3.69 7.28
CA VAL A 48 7.07 3.29 5.96
C VAL A 48 6.97 4.50 5.04
N LEU A 49 7.46 4.37 3.81
CA LEU A 49 7.40 5.36 2.74
C LEU A 49 6.79 4.74 1.49
N GLY A 50 6.05 5.54 0.71
CA GLY A 50 5.48 5.07 -0.54
C GLY A 50 5.10 6.18 -1.50
N ASN A 51 5.06 5.86 -2.79
CA ASN A 51 4.60 6.78 -3.85
C ASN A 51 3.35 6.27 -4.59
N GLY A 52 2.68 5.28 -4.00
CA GLY A 52 1.49 4.64 -4.59
C GLY A 52 1.81 3.53 -5.59
N THR A 53 3.08 3.20 -5.80
CA THR A 53 3.56 2.06 -6.62
C THR A 53 4.75 1.39 -5.96
N GLN A 54 5.75 2.19 -5.56
CA GLN A 54 6.97 1.74 -4.91
C GLN A 54 6.90 2.04 -3.42
N GLY A 55 7.42 1.14 -2.60
CA GLY A 55 7.48 1.24 -1.15
C GLY A 55 8.87 1.04 -0.58
N ALA A 56 9.17 1.73 0.52
CA ALA A 56 10.37 1.52 1.31
C ALA A 56 10.02 1.47 2.80
N THR A 57 10.70 0.60 3.54
CA THR A 57 10.56 0.48 5.00
C THR A 57 11.91 0.71 5.63
N VAL A 58 12.09 1.88 6.28
CA VAL A 58 13.38 2.38 6.78
C VAL A 58 13.53 2.06 8.26
N PHE A 59 14.59 1.33 8.62
CA PHE A 59 14.88 0.96 10.02
C PHE A 59 15.67 2.03 10.77
N GLY A 60 16.49 2.80 10.06
CA GLY A 60 17.28 3.89 10.63
C GLY A 60 18.47 3.42 11.47
N GLY A 61 19.06 2.27 11.18
CA GLY A 61 20.22 1.76 11.89
C GLY A 61 21.45 2.66 11.73
N THR A 62 22.36 2.68 12.73
CA THR A 62 23.55 3.54 12.73
C THR A 62 24.80 2.83 12.18
N ASP A 63 24.91 1.52 12.38
CA ASP A 63 26.00 0.69 11.83
C ASP A 63 25.59 0.11 10.47
N THR A 64 24.37 -0.39 10.38
CA THR A 64 23.75 -0.84 9.15
C THR A 64 22.31 -0.32 9.12
N ASP A 65 22.00 0.48 8.12
CA ASP A 65 20.60 0.84 7.86
C ASP A 65 20.01 -0.15 6.87
N LYS A 66 19.00 -0.87 7.32
CA LYS A 66 18.26 -1.84 6.54
C LYS A 66 16.99 -1.19 5.99
N ILE A 67 16.78 -1.31 4.69
CA ILE A 67 15.62 -0.72 4.00
C ILE A 67 14.98 -1.79 3.14
N PHE A 68 13.77 -2.25 3.50
CA PHE A 68 13.02 -3.14 2.64
C PHE A 68 12.41 -2.35 1.48
N LEU A 69 12.50 -2.89 0.28
CA LEU A 69 11.94 -2.32 -0.95
C LEU A 69 10.81 -3.19 -1.47
N ASN A 70 9.76 -2.54 -1.95
CA ASN A 70 8.58 -3.18 -2.54
C ASN A 70 8.17 -2.47 -3.83
N ASP A 71 7.55 -3.21 -4.73
CA ASP A 71 6.76 -2.68 -5.84
C ASP A 71 5.39 -3.34 -5.81
N LEU A 72 4.32 -2.56 -5.85
CA LEU A 72 2.93 -3.03 -5.72
C LEU A 72 2.55 -4.05 -6.81
N THR A 73 3.30 -4.09 -7.92
CA THR A 73 3.06 -4.98 -9.05
C THR A 73 3.94 -6.23 -9.06
N LEU A 74 4.76 -6.46 -8.02
CA LEU A 74 5.62 -7.63 -7.91
C LEU A 74 4.90 -8.76 -7.17
N TRP A 75 4.32 -9.69 -7.93
CA TRP A 75 3.58 -10.83 -7.40
C TRP A 75 4.07 -12.12 -8.01
N SER A 76 3.84 -13.24 -7.32
CA SER A 76 3.96 -14.58 -7.91
C SER A 76 2.88 -14.81 -8.96
N GLY A 77 3.04 -15.87 -9.72
CA GLY A 77 2.04 -16.34 -10.68
C GLY A 77 2.04 -15.64 -12.02
N GLU A 78 0.95 -15.87 -12.71
CA GLU A 78 0.63 -15.41 -14.06
C GLU A 78 -0.90 -15.27 -14.16
N PRO A 79 -1.46 -14.72 -15.27
CA PRO A 79 -2.90 -14.67 -15.47
C PRO A 79 -3.60 -15.98 -15.17
N VAL A 80 -4.63 -15.92 -14.34
CA VAL A 80 -5.36 -17.11 -13.90
C VAL A 80 -6.15 -17.72 -15.07
N ASP A 81 -6.18 -19.07 -15.16
CA ASP A 81 -7.12 -19.77 -16.04
C ASP A 81 -8.51 -19.80 -15.35
N PRO A 82 -9.48 -18.97 -15.76
CA PRO A 82 -10.80 -18.94 -15.13
C PRO A 82 -11.64 -20.19 -15.46
N TYR A 83 -11.16 -21.03 -16.37
CA TYR A 83 -11.78 -22.30 -16.73
C TYR A 83 -11.16 -23.51 -16.01
N MET A 84 -10.36 -23.29 -14.98
CA MET A 84 -9.61 -24.32 -14.26
C MET A 84 -10.49 -25.45 -13.70
N ASN A 85 -11.78 -25.21 -13.45
CA ASN A 85 -12.75 -26.19 -12.95
C ASN A 85 -14.08 -26.05 -13.70
N LYS A 86 -14.10 -26.43 -14.98
CA LYS A 86 -15.24 -26.23 -15.92
C LYS A 86 -16.54 -26.93 -15.52
N GLU A 87 -16.45 -27.99 -14.71
CA GLU A 87 -17.59 -28.82 -14.32
C GLU A 87 -18.02 -28.61 -12.87
N ALA A 88 -17.43 -27.60 -12.17
CA ALA A 88 -17.71 -27.29 -10.77
C ALA A 88 -19.23 -27.14 -10.51
N TYR A 89 -19.96 -26.46 -11.41
CA TYR A 89 -21.39 -26.21 -11.29
C TYR A 89 -22.24 -27.48 -11.19
N LYS A 90 -21.77 -28.62 -11.70
CA LYS A 90 -22.50 -29.92 -11.65
C LYS A 90 -22.68 -30.42 -10.21
N HIS A 91 -21.85 -29.96 -9.28
CA HIS A 91 -21.93 -30.34 -7.86
C HIS A 91 -22.91 -29.47 -7.07
N LEU A 92 -23.29 -28.30 -7.57
CA LEU A 92 -24.15 -27.35 -6.85
C LEU A 92 -25.54 -27.90 -6.50
N PRO A 93 -26.25 -28.63 -7.40
CA PRO A 93 -27.54 -29.23 -7.03
C PRO A 93 -27.42 -30.22 -5.87
N GLY A 94 -26.38 -31.06 -5.85
CA GLY A 94 -26.13 -31.99 -4.75
C GLY A 94 -25.81 -31.29 -3.43
N VAL A 95 -25.06 -30.17 -3.45
CA VAL A 95 -24.82 -29.34 -2.26
C VAL A 95 -26.15 -28.79 -1.72
N ARG A 96 -27.00 -28.23 -2.57
CA ARG A 96 -28.31 -27.68 -2.19
C ARG A 96 -29.23 -28.73 -1.60
N GLU A 97 -29.29 -29.92 -2.20
CA GLU A 97 -30.09 -31.04 -1.69
C GLU A 97 -29.57 -31.52 -0.33
N ALA A 98 -28.27 -31.66 -0.16
CA ALA A 98 -27.66 -32.04 1.13
C ALA A 98 -27.96 -31.01 2.23
N LEU A 99 -27.93 -29.72 1.92
CA LEU A 99 -28.31 -28.64 2.84
C LEU A 99 -29.80 -28.69 3.21
N LYS A 100 -30.69 -28.95 2.24
CA LYS A 100 -32.13 -29.09 2.46
C LYS A 100 -32.45 -30.27 3.40
N GLN A 101 -31.63 -31.33 3.32
CA GLN A 101 -31.74 -32.50 4.19
C GLN A 101 -30.97 -32.34 5.50
N GLU A 102 -30.42 -31.17 5.80
CA GLU A 102 -29.54 -30.89 6.95
C GLU A 102 -28.31 -31.82 7.04
N ASN A 103 -27.92 -32.43 5.93
CA ASN A 103 -26.73 -33.25 5.84
C ASN A 103 -25.48 -32.38 5.57
N TYR A 104 -25.07 -31.62 6.57
CA TYR A 104 -23.97 -30.66 6.47
C TYR A 104 -22.63 -31.32 6.16
N LYS A 105 -22.39 -32.56 6.61
CA LYS A 105 -21.16 -33.31 6.30
C LYS A 105 -21.07 -33.63 4.81
N LEU A 106 -22.17 -34.05 4.20
CA LEU A 106 -22.23 -34.29 2.77
C LEU A 106 -22.11 -32.98 1.99
N ALA A 107 -22.81 -31.94 2.42
CA ALA A 107 -22.73 -30.61 1.81
C ALA A 107 -21.29 -30.07 1.81
N ASP A 108 -20.56 -30.15 2.95
CA ASP A 108 -19.13 -29.78 3.04
C ASP A 108 -18.27 -30.56 2.06
N SER A 109 -18.46 -31.88 1.97
CA SER A 109 -17.69 -32.72 1.03
C SER A 109 -17.95 -32.36 -0.43
N LEU A 110 -19.20 -32.07 -0.80
CA LEU A 110 -19.59 -31.74 -2.17
C LEU A 110 -19.14 -30.33 -2.56
N VAL A 111 -19.26 -29.33 -1.68
CA VAL A 111 -18.90 -27.95 -1.99
C VAL A 111 -17.40 -27.76 -2.18
N ARG A 112 -16.57 -28.63 -1.57
CA ARG A 112 -15.10 -28.66 -1.83
C ARG A 112 -14.78 -28.94 -3.29
N LYS A 113 -15.62 -29.68 -4.01
CA LYS A 113 -15.46 -29.95 -5.45
C LYS A 113 -15.72 -28.71 -6.32
N ILE A 114 -16.29 -27.66 -5.73
CA ILE A 114 -16.51 -26.36 -6.41
C ILE A 114 -15.32 -25.40 -6.19
N GLN A 115 -14.18 -25.85 -5.66
CA GLN A 115 -13.01 -25.04 -5.44
C GLN A 115 -12.05 -25.07 -6.65
N GLY A 116 -11.25 -24.01 -6.76
CA GLY A 116 -10.15 -23.89 -7.72
C GLY A 116 -8.82 -23.66 -7.00
N LYS A 117 -7.86 -23.04 -7.66
CA LYS A 117 -6.52 -22.75 -7.11
C LYS A 117 -6.60 -21.71 -5.97
N TYR A 118 -5.56 -21.68 -5.15
CA TYR A 118 -5.32 -20.56 -4.22
C TYR A 118 -4.91 -19.30 -5.00
N SER A 119 -5.09 -18.12 -4.35
CA SER A 119 -4.56 -16.85 -4.84
C SER A 119 -3.04 -16.87 -4.87
N GLU A 120 -2.46 -16.10 -5.75
CA GLU A 120 -1.03 -15.83 -5.79
C GLU A 120 -0.60 -14.90 -4.65
N SER A 121 0.71 -14.74 -4.45
CA SER A 121 1.29 -14.05 -3.31
C SER A 121 2.00 -12.78 -3.72
N TYR A 122 1.79 -11.70 -2.96
CA TYR A 122 2.60 -10.48 -3.05
C TYR A 122 4.03 -10.76 -2.63
N ALA A 123 5.01 -10.38 -3.45
CA ALA A 123 6.42 -10.69 -3.23
C ALA A 123 7.22 -9.48 -2.68
N PRO A 124 8.21 -9.70 -1.79
CA PRO A 124 9.18 -8.69 -1.42
C PRO A 124 10.13 -8.47 -2.61
N LEU A 125 10.51 -7.21 -2.88
CA LEU A 125 11.49 -6.98 -3.95
C LEU A 125 12.91 -7.31 -3.48
N GLY A 126 13.28 -6.76 -2.32
CA GLY A 126 14.60 -6.98 -1.74
C GLY A 126 14.90 -6.00 -0.62
N THR A 127 16.14 -6.03 -0.16
CA THR A 127 16.65 -5.18 0.92
C THR A 127 17.86 -4.40 0.44
N LEU A 128 17.77 -3.09 0.52
CA LEU A 128 18.91 -2.19 0.38
C LEU A 128 19.55 -2.00 1.76
N TYR A 129 20.87 -2.03 1.80
CA TYR A 129 21.65 -1.79 3.00
C TYR A 129 22.57 -0.60 2.78
N LEU A 130 22.65 0.26 3.79
CA LEU A 130 23.72 1.25 3.93
C LEU A 130 24.55 0.81 5.13
N ASP A 131 25.74 0.27 4.85
CA ASP A 131 26.66 -0.21 5.89
C ASP A 131 27.65 0.91 6.21
N PHE A 132 27.60 1.43 7.43
CA PHE A 132 28.52 2.40 7.98
C PHE A 132 29.60 1.68 8.79
N GLN A 133 30.69 2.35 9.09
CA GLN A 133 31.65 1.79 10.01
C GLN A 133 31.06 1.69 11.42
N PRO A 134 31.24 0.58 12.15
CA PRO A 134 30.74 0.43 13.50
C PRO A 134 31.25 1.56 14.40
N ASN A 135 30.36 2.30 15.05
CA ASN A 135 30.70 3.42 15.91
C ASN A 135 29.69 3.54 17.05
N GLN A 136 30.11 4.09 18.18
CA GLN A 136 29.19 4.50 19.22
C GLN A 136 28.46 5.77 18.77
N SER A 137 27.20 5.62 18.40
CA SER A 137 26.33 6.75 18.06
C SER A 137 25.67 7.34 19.31
N SER A 138 25.53 8.67 19.34
CA SER A 138 24.80 9.42 20.36
C SER A 138 23.75 10.32 19.72
N ASN A 139 22.91 10.93 20.55
CA ASN A 139 21.89 11.90 20.12
C ASN A 139 21.01 11.39 18.98
N TYR A 140 20.62 10.10 19.06
CA TYR A 140 19.84 9.46 18.03
C TYR A 140 18.40 9.95 18.02
N TYR A 141 17.91 10.23 16.82
CA TYR A 141 16.53 10.64 16.53
C TYR A 141 16.10 10.17 15.15
N ARG A 142 14.90 9.61 15.02
CA ARG A 142 14.26 9.35 13.73
C ARG A 142 12.82 9.78 13.73
N GLU A 143 12.33 10.30 12.61
CA GLU A 143 10.93 10.69 12.42
C GLU A 143 10.42 10.37 11.03
N LEU A 144 9.11 10.18 10.91
CA LEU A 144 8.35 10.29 9.69
C LEU A 144 7.47 11.54 9.79
N ASP A 145 7.77 12.53 8.99
CA ASP A 145 6.99 13.75 8.82
C ASP A 145 5.82 13.47 7.87
N LEU A 146 4.60 13.41 8.40
CA LEU A 146 3.41 13.10 7.60
C LEU A 146 3.02 14.23 6.66
N GLU A 147 3.34 15.49 6.98
CA GLU A 147 3.01 16.65 6.14
C GLU A 147 3.91 16.73 4.91
N ARG A 148 5.09 16.11 4.99
CA ARG A 148 6.10 16.10 3.91
C ARG A 148 6.30 14.73 3.28
N ALA A 149 5.81 13.64 3.88
CA ALA A 149 6.12 12.26 3.51
C ALA A 149 7.64 12.00 3.40
N ILE A 150 8.39 12.52 4.36
CA ILE A 150 9.85 12.39 4.45
C ILE A 150 10.21 11.72 5.78
N ALA A 151 10.96 10.64 5.72
CA ALA A 151 11.61 10.08 6.91
C ALA A 151 12.98 10.74 7.12
N THR A 152 13.33 11.01 8.38
CA THR A 152 14.62 11.59 8.75
C THR A 152 15.26 10.76 9.86
N VAL A 153 16.56 10.54 9.76
CA VAL A 153 17.39 9.94 10.81
C VAL A 153 18.55 10.87 11.11
N ASN A 154 18.67 11.29 12.36
CA ASN A 154 19.79 12.09 12.86
C ASN A 154 20.52 11.32 13.96
N HIS A 155 21.84 11.37 13.95
CA HIS A 155 22.68 10.84 15.02
C HIS A 155 24.07 11.50 14.98
N GLU A 156 24.82 11.33 16.04
CA GLU A 156 26.20 11.82 16.13
C GLU A 156 27.18 10.66 16.28
N VAL A 157 28.30 10.74 15.57
CA VAL A 157 29.41 9.80 15.66
C VAL A 157 30.69 10.60 15.89
N ASN A 158 31.34 10.43 17.04
CA ASN A 158 32.57 11.17 17.41
C ASN A 158 32.42 12.70 17.26
N GLY A 159 31.25 13.25 17.64
CA GLY A 159 30.92 14.68 17.50
C GLY A 159 30.55 15.12 16.07
N ASN A 160 30.56 14.23 15.10
CA ASN A 160 30.08 14.51 13.75
C ASN A 160 28.57 14.24 13.64
N LYS A 161 27.78 15.27 13.34
CA LYS A 161 26.35 15.13 13.12
C LYS A 161 26.09 14.63 11.70
N ILE A 162 25.41 13.51 11.61
CA ILE A 162 25.00 12.86 10.36
C ILE A 162 23.49 12.94 10.27
N LYS A 163 22.98 13.43 9.13
CA LYS A 163 21.55 13.46 8.79
C LYS A 163 21.32 12.61 7.56
N ARG A 164 20.24 11.81 7.58
CA ARG A 164 19.75 11.06 6.44
C ARG A 164 18.28 11.39 6.24
N GLU A 165 17.88 11.79 5.03
CA GLU A 165 16.49 12.01 4.61
C GLU A 165 16.11 11.01 3.54
N TYR A 166 14.91 10.48 3.64
CA TYR A 166 14.40 9.43 2.74
C TYR A 166 13.01 9.82 2.26
N PHE A 167 12.78 9.74 0.95
CA PHE A 167 11.44 9.93 0.38
C PHE A 167 11.28 9.21 -0.96
N LEU A 168 10.05 8.84 -1.29
CA LEU A 168 9.67 8.24 -2.57
C LEU A 168 8.94 9.28 -3.42
N SER A 169 9.59 9.77 -4.47
CA SER A 169 9.00 10.73 -5.40
C SER A 169 8.05 10.03 -6.38
N HIS A 170 6.75 10.39 -6.35
CA HIS A 170 5.81 9.89 -7.35
C HIS A 170 6.06 10.46 -8.74
N PRO A 171 6.29 11.78 -8.93
CA PRO A 171 6.53 12.34 -10.25
C PRO A 171 7.86 11.90 -10.90
N ASP A 172 8.85 11.52 -10.09
CA ASP A 172 10.18 11.11 -10.60
C ASP A 172 10.37 9.59 -10.60
N LYS A 173 9.48 8.84 -9.93
CA LYS A 173 9.51 7.35 -9.85
C LYS A 173 10.81 6.81 -9.27
N VAL A 174 11.38 7.51 -8.28
CA VAL A 174 12.61 7.12 -7.59
C VAL A 174 12.45 7.23 -6.08
N PHE A 175 13.10 6.33 -5.39
CA PHE A 175 13.40 6.44 -3.97
C PHE A 175 14.69 7.23 -3.81
N VAL A 176 14.66 8.26 -3.00
CA VAL A 176 15.76 9.19 -2.75
C VAL A 176 16.23 9.03 -1.32
N ILE A 177 17.54 8.85 -1.15
CA ILE A 177 18.22 8.87 0.14
C ILE A 177 19.26 9.98 0.08
N HIS A 178 19.10 11.01 0.88
CA HIS A 178 20.01 12.15 0.97
C HIS A 178 20.75 12.11 2.30
N LEU A 179 22.08 12.04 2.25
CA LEU A 179 22.97 11.97 3.41
C LEU A 179 23.82 13.23 3.47
N THR A 180 23.92 13.80 4.67
CA THR A 180 24.80 14.95 4.94
C THR A 180 25.57 14.75 6.24
N SER A 181 26.79 15.28 6.29
CA SER A 181 27.69 15.32 7.44
C SER A 181 28.07 16.77 7.74
N GLN A 182 28.13 17.14 9.03
CA GLN A 182 28.66 18.45 9.42
C GLN A 182 30.19 18.55 9.29
N GLN A 183 30.88 17.43 9.38
CA GLN A 183 32.33 17.38 9.22
C GLN A 183 32.70 17.05 7.77
N LYS A 184 33.70 17.73 7.27
CA LYS A 184 34.30 17.43 5.98
C LYS A 184 34.82 15.98 5.99
N ASN A 185 34.58 15.27 4.88
CA ASN A 185 34.94 13.85 4.73
C ASN A 185 34.28 12.90 5.74
N GLY A 186 33.16 13.31 6.37
CA GLY A 186 32.52 12.60 7.46
C GLY A 186 31.58 11.47 7.04
N LEU A 187 31.26 11.35 5.74
CA LEU A 187 30.43 10.26 5.22
C LEU A 187 31.32 9.15 4.62
N ASN A 188 31.20 7.96 5.22
CA ASN A 188 31.86 6.74 4.75
C ASN A 188 30.85 5.59 4.89
N PHE A 189 30.40 5.01 3.77
CA PHE A 189 29.45 3.90 3.80
C PHE A 189 29.48 3.07 2.52
N THR A 190 28.95 1.85 2.61
CA THR A 190 28.79 0.94 1.48
C THR A 190 27.30 0.71 1.22
N VAL A 191 26.89 0.85 -0.04
CA VAL A 191 25.53 0.48 -0.52
C VAL A 191 25.61 -0.92 -1.10
N ARG A 192 24.71 -1.82 -0.65
CA ARG A 192 24.55 -3.17 -1.20
C ARG A 192 23.08 -3.57 -1.22
N PHE A 193 22.75 -4.55 -2.03
CA PHE A 193 21.40 -5.08 -2.18
C PHE A 193 21.38 -6.59 -2.02
N ASN A 194 20.27 -7.12 -1.49
CA ASN A 194 20.00 -8.56 -1.44
C ASN A 194 18.49 -8.80 -1.64
N SER A 195 18.13 -9.97 -2.12
CA SER A 195 16.74 -10.38 -2.30
C SER A 195 16.50 -11.83 -1.90
N GLN A 196 15.29 -12.14 -1.43
CA GLN A 196 14.82 -13.50 -1.21
C GLN A 196 14.38 -14.17 -2.53
N LEU A 197 14.20 -13.38 -3.60
CA LEU A 197 13.86 -13.84 -4.93
C LEU A 197 15.12 -14.27 -5.69
N LYS A 198 14.94 -15.01 -6.80
CA LYS A 198 16.06 -15.26 -7.74
C LYS A 198 16.48 -13.94 -8.35
N PHE A 199 17.73 -13.56 -8.24
CA PHE A 199 18.26 -12.32 -8.81
C PHE A 199 19.72 -12.43 -9.20
N SER A 200 20.17 -11.50 -10.03
CA SER A 200 21.58 -11.26 -10.37
C SER A 200 21.87 -9.77 -10.35
N GLY A 201 23.12 -9.40 -10.13
CA GLY A 201 23.56 -8.01 -10.09
C GLY A 201 24.78 -7.75 -10.96
N THR A 202 24.90 -6.52 -11.44
CA THR A 202 26.09 -5.97 -12.11
C THR A 202 26.35 -4.57 -11.59
N SER A 203 27.57 -4.09 -11.72
CA SER A 203 27.97 -2.74 -11.29
C SER A 203 28.73 -1.99 -12.37
N THR A 204 28.56 -0.69 -12.40
CA THR A 204 29.45 0.27 -13.08
C THR A 204 30.05 1.21 -12.03
N ILE A 205 30.75 2.27 -12.43
CA ILE A 205 31.54 3.08 -11.49
C ILE A 205 30.73 3.63 -10.30
N ASN A 206 29.46 3.97 -10.50
CA ASN A 206 28.57 4.55 -9.50
C ASN A 206 27.13 3.99 -9.55
N HIS A 207 26.91 2.93 -10.34
CA HIS A 207 25.62 2.24 -10.45
C HIS A 207 25.72 0.78 -10.00
N LEU A 208 24.66 0.32 -9.32
CA LEU A 208 24.33 -1.10 -9.18
C LEU A 208 23.05 -1.38 -9.93
N HIS A 209 23.08 -2.42 -10.74
CA HIS A 209 21.92 -2.87 -11.48
C HIS A 209 21.59 -4.30 -11.07
N PHE A 210 20.35 -4.52 -10.63
CA PHE A 210 19.83 -5.82 -10.23
C PHE A 210 18.60 -6.17 -11.07
N LYS A 211 18.54 -7.44 -11.47
CA LYS A 211 17.38 -8.02 -12.15
C LYS A 211 17.03 -9.35 -11.51
N GLY A 212 15.75 -9.66 -11.45
CA GLY A 212 15.29 -10.90 -10.86
C GLY A 212 13.87 -11.26 -11.31
N VAL A 213 13.34 -12.31 -10.69
CA VAL A 213 12.03 -12.86 -11.04
C VAL A 213 11.31 -13.36 -9.78
N ALA A 214 10.01 -13.07 -9.70
CA ALA A 214 9.13 -13.66 -8.71
C ALA A 214 8.79 -15.12 -9.09
N PRO A 215 8.44 -15.98 -8.11
CA PRO A 215 8.05 -17.35 -8.41
C PRO A 215 6.78 -17.39 -9.27
N VAL A 216 6.65 -18.41 -10.12
CA VAL A 216 5.42 -18.67 -10.88
C VAL A 216 4.32 -19.29 -10.02
N ARG A 217 4.64 -19.68 -8.80
CA ARG A 217 3.70 -20.11 -7.76
C ARG A 217 4.33 -19.90 -6.39
N ALA A 218 3.57 -19.36 -5.46
CA ALA A 218 3.89 -19.31 -4.04
C ALA A 218 2.70 -19.88 -3.25
N GLU A 219 2.94 -20.93 -2.45
CA GLU A 219 1.89 -21.51 -1.60
C GLU A 219 1.58 -20.55 -0.44
N PRO A 220 0.30 -20.41 -0.05
CA PRO A 220 -0.05 -19.63 1.12
C PRO A 220 0.65 -20.14 2.40
N ASN A 221 0.98 -19.25 3.32
CA ASN A 221 1.72 -19.57 4.55
C ASN A 221 1.01 -20.58 5.47
N TYR A 222 -0.31 -20.73 5.36
CA TYR A 222 -1.12 -21.69 6.12
C TYR A 222 -1.24 -23.07 5.43
N VAL A 223 -0.76 -23.22 4.20
CA VAL A 223 -0.76 -24.51 3.48
C VAL A 223 0.54 -25.25 3.79
N ARG A 224 0.40 -26.34 4.57
CA ARG A 224 1.53 -27.21 4.94
C ARG A 224 1.70 -28.31 3.89
N LYS A 225 2.41 -28.02 2.79
CA LYS A 225 2.83 -29.05 1.83
C LYS A 225 4.24 -29.57 2.18
N LYS A 226 4.47 -30.88 1.97
CA LYS A 226 5.83 -31.41 1.94
C LYS A 226 6.51 -30.93 0.64
N GLY A 227 7.64 -30.24 0.74
CA GLY A 227 8.41 -29.77 -0.41
C GLY A 227 8.60 -28.25 -0.44
N ASN A 228 9.03 -27.73 -1.60
CA ASN A 228 9.29 -26.31 -1.76
C ASN A 228 7.96 -25.53 -1.93
N SER A 229 7.73 -24.53 -1.11
CA SER A 229 6.57 -23.65 -1.17
C SER A 229 6.60 -22.68 -2.37
N PHE A 230 7.73 -22.59 -3.06
CA PHE A 230 7.94 -21.67 -4.19
C PHE A 230 8.41 -22.42 -5.42
N LEU A 231 7.77 -22.12 -6.56
CA LEU A 231 8.20 -22.64 -7.87
C LEU A 231 8.78 -21.47 -8.69
N PHE A 232 10.08 -21.52 -8.98
CA PHE A 232 10.75 -20.61 -9.91
C PHE A 232 11.03 -21.34 -11.22
N LEU A 233 10.69 -20.69 -12.34
CA LEU A 233 11.05 -21.11 -13.69
C LEU A 233 11.86 -19.99 -14.33
N ASP A 234 12.84 -20.33 -15.15
CA ASP A 234 13.83 -19.35 -15.63
C ASP A 234 13.24 -18.36 -16.65
N ASP A 235 12.22 -18.78 -17.40
CA ASP A 235 11.58 -18.03 -18.48
C ASP A 235 10.16 -17.54 -18.13
N ARG A 236 9.73 -17.69 -16.88
CA ARG A 236 8.36 -17.39 -16.44
C ARG A 236 8.33 -16.58 -15.14
N GLY A 237 7.18 -15.95 -14.85
CA GLY A 237 6.94 -15.13 -13.68
C GLY A 237 7.18 -13.64 -13.92
N THR A 238 6.79 -12.83 -12.94
CA THR A 238 6.97 -11.38 -13.01
C THR A 238 8.44 -11.02 -12.79
N ARG A 239 9.08 -10.43 -13.80
CA ARG A 239 10.45 -9.91 -13.67
C ARG A 239 10.45 -8.58 -12.95
N PHE A 240 11.58 -8.26 -12.34
CA PHE A 240 11.86 -6.93 -11.80
C PHE A 240 13.27 -6.48 -12.15
N SER A 241 13.43 -5.18 -12.29
CA SER A 241 14.71 -4.49 -12.36
C SER A 241 14.79 -3.41 -11.28
N THR A 242 15.98 -3.26 -10.71
CA THR A 242 16.31 -2.20 -9.75
C THR A 242 17.63 -1.57 -10.14
N ASP A 243 17.66 -0.26 -10.27
CA ASP A 243 18.89 0.50 -10.53
C ASP A 243 19.16 1.42 -9.33
N VAL A 244 20.38 1.38 -8.80
CA VAL A 244 20.86 2.18 -7.67
C VAL A 244 22.00 3.05 -8.14
N LEU A 245 21.82 4.36 -8.08
CA LEU A 245 22.84 5.36 -8.43
C LEU A 245 23.34 6.06 -7.16
N LEU A 246 24.65 6.06 -6.96
CA LEU A 246 25.32 6.81 -5.90
C LEU A 246 26.00 8.05 -6.47
N GLN A 247 25.60 9.23 -6.00
CA GLN A 247 26.15 10.52 -6.39
C GLN A 247 26.78 11.23 -5.18
N SER A 248 27.95 11.84 -5.37
CA SER A 248 28.60 12.76 -4.43
C SER A 248 29.49 13.72 -5.19
N THR A 249 29.65 14.93 -4.67
CA THR A 249 30.48 15.98 -5.29
C THR A 249 31.90 16.00 -4.78
N ASP A 250 32.14 15.46 -3.56
CA ASP A 250 33.41 15.57 -2.85
C ASP A 250 33.94 14.24 -2.30
N GLY A 251 33.19 13.14 -2.45
CA GLY A 251 33.58 11.80 -2.03
C GLY A 251 34.18 10.97 -3.17
N LYS A 252 34.91 9.93 -2.79
CA LYS A 252 35.46 8.94 -3.73
C LYS A 252 34.61 7.68 -3.72
N VAL A 253 34.07 7.32 -4.89
CA VAL A 253 33.31 6.07 -5.08
C VAL A 253 34.23 4.95 -5.56
N SER A 254 34.14 3.79 -4.94
CA SER A 254 34.70 2.52 -5.38
C SER A 254 33.62 1.45 -5.45
N ARG A 255 33.86 0.35 -6.15
CA ARG A 255 32.86 -0.70 -6.36
C ARG A 255 33.42 -2.11 -6.27
N THR A 256 32.52 -3.03 -5.95
CA THR A 256 32.63 -4.46 -6.25
C THR A 256 31.54 -4.85 -7.23
N ASP A 257 31.38 -6.13 -7.57
CA ASP A 257 30.30 -6.58 -8.47
C ASP A 257 28.89 -6.32 -7.90
N THR A 258 28.74 -6.23 -6.59
CA THR A 258 27.44 -6.14 -5.89
C THR A 258 27.33 -5.00 -4.90
N SER A 259 28.33 -4.11 -4.81
CA SER A 259 28.31 -2.98 -3.86
C SER A 259 29.02 -1.75 -4.40
N LEU A 260 28.63 -0.57 -3.87
CA LEU A 260 29.29 0.71 -4.05
C LEU A 260 29.74 1.23 -2.70
N THR A 261 31.00 1.64 -2.57
CA THR A 261 31.53 2.25 -1.36
C THR A 261 31.88 3.71 -1.60
N LEU A 262 31.32 4.59 -0.78
CA LEU A 262 31.66 6.02 -0.72
C LEU A 262 32.63 6.26 0.42
N ALA A 263 33.69 6.98 0.15
CA ALA A 263 34.67 7.39 1.15
C ALA A 263 34.92 8.89 1.10
N GLY A 264 34.92 9.52 2.28
CA GLY A 264 35.35 10.89 2.47
C GLY A 264 34.44 11.94 1.87
N ALA A 265 33.10 11.75 1.92
CA ALA A 265 32.15 12.74 1.45
C ALA A 265 31.60 13.63 2.58
N THR A 266 31.08 14.79 2.22
CA THR A 266 30.27 15.66 3.08
C THR A 266 28.78 15.53 2.74
N GLU A 267 28.48 15.25 1.47
CA GLU A 267 27.12 15.05 0.97
C GLU A 267 27.07 13.89 -0.02
N ALA A 268 26.01 13.10 0.03
CA ALA A 268 25.73 12.03 -0.90
C ALA A 268 24.24 11.88 -1.17
N VAL A 269 23.90 11.48 -2.40
CA VAL A 269 22.54 11.12 -2.80
C VAL A 269 22.57 9.72 -3.38
N VAL A 270 21.71 8.83 -2.84
CA VAL A 270 21.42 7.53 -3.43
C VAL A 270 20.05 7.58 -4.06
N LEU A 271 19.98 7.35 -5.36
CA LEU A 271 18.72 7.23 -6.11
C LEU A 271 18.47 5.75 -6.40
N VAL A 272 17.25 5.28 -6.13
CA VAL A 272 16.83 3.91 -6.43
C VAL A 272 15.60 3.95 -7.31
N SER A 273 15.66 3.34 -8.48
CA SER A 273 14.53 3.13 -9.36
C SER A 273 14.16 1.65 -9.41
N ILE A 274 12.86 1.36 -9.42
CA ILE A 274 12.31 0.01 -9.41
C ILE A 274 11.24 -0.08 -10.50
N ALA A 275 11.22 -1.19 -11.24
CA ALA A 275 10.14 -1.52 -12.15
C ALA A 275 9.94 -3.02 -12.26
N THR A 276 8.73 -3.43 -12.63
CA THR A 276 8.38 -4.81 -12.91
C THR A 276 7.90 -4.98 -14.34
N SER A 277 7.90 -6.22 -14.81
CA SER A 277 7.35 -6.57 -16.13
C SER A 277 5.81 -6.66 -16.14
N PHE A 278 5.13 -6.48 -15.01
CA PHE A 278 3.67 -6.50 -14.96
C PHE A 278 3.04 -5.49 -15.93
N ASN A 279 2.11 -5.94 -16.77
CA ASN A 279 1.49 -5.13 -17.84
C ASN A 279 -0.05 -5.28 -17.88
N GLY A 280 -0.66 -5.65 -16.76
CA GLY A 280 -2.10 -5.90 -16.62
C GLY A 280 -2.41 -7.31 -16.17
N PHE A 281 -3.59 -7.48 -15.55
CA PHE A 281 -4.00 -8.75 -14.95
C PHE A 281 -4.17 -9.90 -15.96
N ASP A 282 -4.39 -9.59 -17.23
CA ASP A 282 -4.64 -10.50 -18.35
C ASP A 282 -3.43 -10.70 -19.27
N LYS A 283 -2.28 -10.12 -18.93
CA LYS A 283 -1.03 -10.20 -19.71
C LYS A 283 -0.01 -11.07 -19.02
N ASN A 284 0.54 -12.04 -19.75
CA ASN A 284 1.64 -12.84 -19.22
C ASN A 284 2.89 -11.96 -19.00
N PRO A 285 3.42 -11.85 -17.77
CA PRO A 285 4.50 -10.92 -17.46
C PRO A 285 5.84 -11.31 -18.10
N ALA A 286 6.01 -12.57 -18.50
CA ALA A 286 7.22 -13.04 -19.17
C ALA A 286 7.22 -12.72 -20.68
N THR A 287 6.09 -12.92 -21.36
CA THR A 287 6.00 -12.82 -22.83
C THR A 287 5.31 -11.56 -23.34
N GLN A 288 4.47 -10.93 -22.51
CA GLN A 288 3.71 -9.71 -22.82
C GLN A 288 4.00 -8.57 -21.82
N GLY A 289 5.05 -8.75 -21.01
CA GLY A 289 5.45 -7.81 -19.99
C GLY A 289 6.06 -6.51 -20.54
N ARG A 290 6.11 -5.50 -19.70
CA ARG A 290 6.85 -4.26 -19.97
C ARG A 290 8.36 -4.55 -19.94
N ASP A 291 9.14 -3.70 -20.58
CA ASP A 291 10.60 -3.69 -20.45
C ASP A 291 10.98 -2.98 -19.14
N ASP A 292 11.05 -3.76 -18.07
CA ASP A 292 11.37 -3.28 -16.72
C ASP A 292 12.78 -2.66 -16.65
N HIS A 293 13.74 -3.19 -17.42
CA HIS A 293 15.10 -2.66 -17.49
C HIS A 293 15.15 -1.27 -18.13
N ALA A 294 14.56 -1.09 -19.29
CA ALA A 294 14.51 0.20 -19.96
C ALA A 294 13.78 1.27 -19.12
N ILE A 295 12.75 0.85 -18.36
CA ILE A 295 12.01 1.75 -17.47
C ILE A 295 12.91 2.29 -16.36
N VAL A 296 13.65 1.42 -15.62
CA VAL A 296 14.50 1.89 -14.52
C VAL A 296 15.66 2.74 -15.01
N GLN A 297 16.27 2.39 -16.13
CA GLN A 297 17.34 3.19 -16.73
C GLN A 297 16.86 4.60 -17.08
N LYS A 298 15.71 4.73 -17.73
CA LYS A 298 15.12 6.02 -18.05
C LYS A 298 14.82 6.85 -16.81
N GLN A 299 14.20 6.25 -15.80
CA GLN A 299 13.82 6.93 -14.56
C GLN A 299 15.04 7.44 -13.79
N ILE A 300 16.08 6.63 -13.65
CA ILE A 300 17.34 7.03 -13.00
C ILE A 300 18.04 8.15 -13.77
N GLN A 301 18.13 8.03 -15.08
CA GLN A 301 18.73 9.05 -15.94
C GLN A 301 18.00 10.40 -15.80
N GLU A 302 16.67 10.39 -15.86
CA GLU A 302 15.86 11.60 -15.71
C GLU A 302 15.95 12.22 -14.31
N ALA A 303 16.06 11.39 -13.26
CA ALA A 303 16.17 11.86 -11.88
C ALA A 303 17.56 12.39 -11.55
N SER A 304 18.62 11.76 -12.06
CA SER A 304 20.02 12.06 -11.72
C SER A 304 20.46 13.48 -12.06
N VAL A 305 19.84 14.08 -13.08
CA VAL A 305 20.18 15.45 -13.55
C VAL A 305 19.38 16.55 -12.85
N LYS A 306 18.40 16.20 -11.99
CA LYS A 306 17.52 17.22 -11.38
C LYS A 306 18.10 17.88 -10.12
N GLY A 307 19.01 17.21 -9.43
CA GLY A 307 19.52 17.66 -8.13
C GLY A 307 18.50 17.48 -6.98
N ILE A 308 19.02 17.40 -5.76
CA ILE A 308 18.23 17.04 -4.57
C ILE A 308 17.13 18.06 -4.24
N GLN A 309 17.40 19.38 -4.39
CA GLN A 309 16.43 20.43 -4.09
C GLN A 309 15.21 20.34 -5.02
N ASN A 310 15.43 20.06 -6.30
CA ASN A 310 14.36 19.95 -7.29
C ASN A 310 13.56 18.66 -7.08
N LEU A 311 14.21 17.52 -6.83
CA LEU A 311 13.53 16.25 -6.48
C LEU A 311 12.65 16.42 -5.24
N THR A 312 13.17 17.05 -4.18
CA THR A 312 12.41 17.33 -2.96
C THR A 312 11.21 18.24 -3.22
N SER A 313 11.40 19.34 -3.98
CA SER A 313 10.32 20.28 -4.30
C SER A 313 9.20 19.61 -5.10
N ARG A 314 9.53 18.78 -6.08
CA ARG A 314 8.58 18.05 -6.91
C ARG A 314 7.80 17.00 -6.10
N HIS A 315 8.51 16.28 -5.22
CA HIS A 315 7.89 15.34 -4.28
C HIS A 315 6.88 16.04 -3.37
N LEU A 316 7.28 17.13 -2.72
CA LEU A 316 6.41 17.90 -1.82
C LEU A 316 5.19 18.46 -2.55
N LYS A 317 5.38 19.07 -3.72
CA LYS A 317 4.29 19.64 -4.51
C LYS A 317 3.25 18.58 -4.88
N ASP A 318 3.67 17.40 -5.30
CA ASP A 318 2.76 16.29 -5.63
C ASP A 318 2.03 15.76 -4.39
N TYR A 319 2.77 15.39 -3.35
CA TYR A 319 2.20 14.78 -2.15
C TYR A 319 1.23 15.72 -1.41
N GLN A 320 1.63 16.97 -1.21
CA GLN A 320 0.84 17.96 -0.49
C GLN A 320 -0.44 18.37 -1.21
N THR A 321 -0.55 18.16 -2.53
CA THR A 321 -1.80 18.32 -3.28
C THR A 321 -2.91 17.45 -2.72
N PHE A 322 -2.58 16.28 -2.17
CA PHE A 322 -3.55 15.36 -1.56
C PHE A 322 -3.61 15.51 -0.04
N PHE A 323 -2.47 15.53 0.61
CA PHE A 323 -2.42 15.51 2.09
C PHE A 323 -3.05 16.75 2.71
N ASN A 324 -2.80 17.94 2.15
CA ASN A 324 -3.26 19.21 2.71
C ASN A 324 -4.76 19.49 2.49
N ARG A 325 -5.50 18.60 1.83
CA ARG A 325 -6.95 18.78 1.60
C ARG A 325 -7.80 18.66 2.86
N VAL A 326 -7.31 17.92 3.86
CA VAL A 326 -8.05 17.65 5.10
C VAL A 326 -7.11 17.74 6.29
N SER A 327 -7.55 18.44 7.32
CA SER A 327 -6.91 18.49 8.63
C SER A 327 -7.92 18.14 9.73
N LEU A 328 -7.46 17.46 10.77
CA LEU A 328 -8.25 17.17 11.97
C LEU A 328 -7.55 17.78 13.19
N TYR A 329 -8.25 18.64 13.90
CA TYR A 329 -7.84 19.17 15.18
C TYR A 329 -8.80 18.70 16.26
N LEU A 330 -8.27 18.14 17.33
CA LEU A 330 -9.02 17.79 18.54
C LEU A 330 -8.55 18.68 19.68
N ALA A 331 -9.51 19.21 20.45
CA ALA A 331 -9.19 20.08 21.60
C ALA A 331 -8.28 19.36 22.60
N GLY A 332 -7.24 20.05 23.09
CA GLY A 332 -6.21 19.45 23.96
C GLY A 332 -4.95 18.95 23.24
N THR A 333 -4.93 18.97 21.89
CA THR A 333 -3.75 18.59 21.09
C THR A 333 -2.51 19.42 21.46
N GLU A 334 -2.67 20.69 21.83
CA GLU A 334 -1.60 21.59 22.25
C GLU A 334 -0.89 21.13 23.54
N ASN A 335 -1.59 20.40 24.41
CA ASN A 335 -1.08 19.87 25.68
C ASN A 335 -0.39 18.50 25.54
N ALA A 336 -0.33 17.96 24.32
CA ALA A 336 0.26 16.65 24.07
C ALA A 336 1.73 16.61 24.53
N PRO A 337 2.17 15.56 25.25
CA PRO A 337 3.55 15.44 25.73
C PRO A 337 4.52 15.29 24.54
N ASP A 338 5.74 15.82 24.70
CA ASP A 338 6.82 15.60 23.72
C ASP A 338 7.54 14.28 24.05
N LEU A 339 6.91 13.17 23.68
CA LEU A 339 7.38 11.81 23.92
C LEU A 339 7.45 11.05 22.59
N PRO A 340 8.37 10.06 22.46
CA PRO A 340 8.39 9.13 21.34
C PRO A 340 7.01 8.47 21.12
N THR A 341 6.70 8.17 19.87
CA THR A 341 5.38 7.64 19.50
C THR A 341 5.06 6.32 20.22
N ASP A 342 6.05 5.43 20.38
CA ASP A 342 5.89 4.16 21.10
C ASP A 342 5.59 4.36 22.61
N ASP A 343 6.14 5.39 23.22
CA ASP A 343 5.85 5.71 24.63
C ASP A 343 4.46 6.36 24.77
N ARG A 344 4.04 7.18 23.81
CA ARG A 344 2.66 7.72 23.76
C ARG A 344 1.62 6.61 23.62
N LEU A 345 1.86 5.65 22.73
CA LEU A 345 0.98 4.47 22.57
C LEU A 345 0.84 3.67 23.86
N LYS A 346 1.94 3.47 24.60
CA LYS A 346 1.91 2.78 25.91
C LYS A 346 1.09 3.53 26.96
N ARG A 347 1.16 4.86 26.98
CA ARG A 347 0.36 5.71 27.89
C ARG A 347 -1.13 5.68 27.50
N TYR A 348 -1.43 5.81 26.21
CA TYR A 348 -2.78 5.73 25.67
C TYR A 348 -3.44 4.36 25.99
N ALA A 349 -2.70 3.26 25.85
CA ALA A 349 -3.16 1.93 26.22
C ALA A 349 -3.48 1.76 27.74
N LYS A 350 -2.96 2.65 28.60
CA LYS A 350 -3.30 2.71 30.03
C LYS A 350 -4.49 3.62 30.33
N GLY A 351 -5.13 4.19 29.30
CA GLY A 351 -6.30 5.07 29.45
C GLY A 351 -5.96 6.57 29.59
N GLU A 352 -4.71 6.99 29.34
CA GLU A 352 -4.38 8.41 29.32
C GLU A 352 -4.90 9.06 28.01
N SER A 353 -5.52 10.24 28.14
CA SER A 353 -6.03 10.98 26.98
C SER A 353 -4.89 11.58 26.16
N ASP A 354 -4.95 11.39 24.85
CA ASP A 354 -3.99 11.95 23.90
C ASP A 354 -4.66 12.37 22.57
N PRO A 355 -5.35 13.55 22.55
CA PRO A 355 -6.02 14.02 21.33
C PRO A 355 -5.08 14.25 20.13
N TYR A 356 -3.80 14.53 20.38
CA TYR A 356 -2.82 14.61 19.29
C TYR A 356 -2.57 13.24 18.67
N LEU A 357 -2.43 12.19 19.46
CA LEU A 357 -2.22 10.83 18.95
C LEU A 357 -3.43 10.37 18.11
N GLU A 358 -4.65 10.71 18.52
CA GLU A 358 -5.87 10.43 17.77
C GLU A 358 -5.90 11.17 16.42
N SER A 359 -5.59 12.47 16.43
CA SER A 359 -5.46 13.27 15.19
C SER A 359 -4.33 12.77 14.29
N LEU A 360 -3.21 12.36 14.88
CA LEU A 360 -2.07 11.76 14.18
C LEU A 360 -2.46 10.42 13.53
N TYR A 361 -3.21 9.58 14.23
CA TYR A 361 -3.69 8.28 13.74
C TYR A 361 -4.61 8.45 12.53
N PHE A 362 -5.56 9.40 12.59
CA PHE A 362 -6.41 9.76 11.46
C PHE A 362 -5.57 10.17 10.23
N GLN A 363 -4.62 11.08 10.42
CA GLN A 363 -3.77 11.55 9.31
C GLN A 363 -2.79 10.47 8.82
N PHE A 364 -2.37 9.55 9.69
CA PHE A 364 -1.55 8.41 9.29
C PHE A 364 -2.31 7.46 8.38
N GLY A 365 -3.61 7.20 8.64
CA GLY A 365 -4.47 6.43 7.72
C GLY A 365 -4.54 7.07 6.33
N ARG A 366 -4.72 8.40 6.24
CA ARG A 366 -4.69 9.13 4.97
C ARG A 366 -3.31 9.03 4.28
N TYR A 367 -2.24 9.18 5.05
CA TYR A 367 -0.87 9.00 4.57
C TYR A 367 -0.65 7.61 3.94
N LEU A 368 -1.09 6.55 4.62
CA LEU A 368 -0.95 5.17 4.13
C LEU A 368 -1.70 4.97 2.81
N LEU A 369 -2.91 5.50 2.67
CA LEU A 369 -3.68 5.40 1.45
C LEU A 369 -3.02 6.15 0.27
N ILE A 370 -2.57 7.40 0.47
CA ILE A 370 -1.83 8.17 -0.54
C ILE A 370 -0.56 7.43 -0.97
N SER A 371 0.15 6.85 0.00
CA SER A 371 1.42 6.17 -0.22
C SER A 371 1.31 4.81 -0.91
N SER A 372 0.13 4.15 -0.88
CA SER A 372 -0.06 2.79 -1.39
C SER A 372 -1.02 2.67 -2.59
N SER A 373 -1.75 3.73 -2.97
CA SER A 373 -2.92 3.58 -3.85
C SER A 373 -2.94 4.56 -5.02
N ARG A 374 -1.89 4.50 -5.87
CA ARG A 374 -1.79 5.36 -7.08
C ARG A 374 -1.50 4.55 -8.36
N THR A 375 -1.72 3.23 -8.32
CA THR A 375 -1.56 2.33 -9.46
C THR A 375 -2.92 1.83 -9.93
N LYS A 376 -3.31 2.20 -11.14
CA LYS A 376 -4.62 1.84 -11.70
C LYS A 376 -4.80 0.32 -11.77
N GLY A 377 -5.89 -0.18 -11.18
CA GLY A 377 -6.26 -1.60 -11.19
C GLY A 377 -5.39 -2.50 -10.30
N VAL A 378 -4.51 -1.90 -9.49
CA VAL A 378 -3.70 -2.62 -8.50
C VAL A 378 -3.85 -1.89 -7.16
N PRO A 379 -4.83 -2.27 -6.35
CA PRO A 379 -5.08 -1.64 -5.06
C PRO A 379 -4.04 -2.04 -4.00
N ALA A 380 -4.10 -1.36 -2.85
CA ALA A 380 -3.38 -1.79 -1.65
C ALA A 380 -3.83 -3.20 -1.23
N ASN A 381 -2.87 -4.07 -0.92
CA ASN A 381 -3.12 -5.43 -0.46
C ASN A 381 -3.29 -5.50 1.07
N LEU A 382 -3.35 -6.70 1.68
CA LEU A 382 -3.50 -6.89 3.13
C LEU A 382 -2.44 -6.15 3.96
N GLN A 383 -1.24 -5.93 3.42
CA GLN A 383 -0.16 -5.18 4.06
C GLN A 383 0.03 -3.79 3.45
N GLY A 384 -0.96 -3.30 2.70
CA GLY A 384 -0.88 -2.04 1.96
C GLY A 384 0.09 -2.15 0.79
N LEU A 385 1.34 -1.75 1.00
CA LEU A 385 2.42 -1.78 0.01
C LEU A 385 3.69 -2.47 0.58
N TRP A 386 3.79 -2.61 1.91
CA TRP A 386 5.02 -2.97 2.61
C TRP A 386 5.01 -4.41 3.08
N ASN A 387 5.91 -5.22 2.53
CA ASN A 387 6.03 -6.65 2.83
C ASN A 387 7.51 -7.09 2.83
N PRO A 388 8.05 -7.61 3.94
CA PRO A 388 9.42 -8.11 4.02
C PRO A 388 9.55 -9.61 3.71
N HIS A 389 8.45 -10.35 3.50
CA HIS A 389 8.43 -11.81 3.47
C HIS A 389 8.12 -12.35 2.08
N ILE A 390 8.86 -13.39 1.65
CA ILE A 390 8.55 -14.13 0.42
C ILE A 390 7.26 -14.96 0.58
N GLN A 391 6.92 -15.34 1.81
CA GLN A 391 5.67 -16.01 2.16
C GLN A 391 4.92 -15.20 3.23
N PRO A 392 4.29 -14.07 2.84
CA PRO A 392 3.63 -13.20 3.78
C PRO A 392 2.36 -13.85 4.37
N PRO A 393 1.89 -13.39 5.53
CA PRO A 393 0.60 -13.80 6.08
C PRO A 393 -0.51 -13.67 5.04
N TRP A 394 -1.30 -14.75 4.87
CA TRP A 394 -2.39 -14.86 3.89
C TRP A 394 -2.00 -14.41 2.48
N SER A 395 -0.77 -14.73 2.04
CA SER A 395 -0.21 -14.34 0.73
C SER A 395 -0.18 -12.82 0.50
N SER A 396 -0.49 -12.01 1.50
CA SER A 396 -0.75 -10.56 1.35
C SER A 396 -1.69 -10.24 0.18
N ASN A 397 -2.72 -11.08 -0.02
CA ASN A 397 -3.63 -11.02 -1.15
C ASN A 397 -4.70 -9.93 -0.98
N TYR A 398 -5.66 -9.86 -1.90
CA TYR A 398 -6.86 -9.04 -1.76
C TYR A 398 -7.95 -9.90 -1.12
N THR A 399 -8.13 -9.73 0.20
CA THR A 399 -9.16 -10.44 0.94
C THR A 399 -10.47 -9.66 0.82
N MET A 400 -11.41 -10.21 0.02
CA MET A 400 -12.62 -9.54 -0.48
C MET A 400 -13.84 -9.67 0.43
N ASN A 401 -13.66 -10.05 1.68
CA ASN A 401 -14.77 -10.15 2.64
C ASN A 401 -14.83 -8.99 3.65
N VAL A 402 -13.86 -8.08 3.63
CA VAL A 402 -13.83 -6.80 4.35
C VAL A 402 -12.53 -6.03 4.10
N ASN A 403 -11.38 -6.72 4.03
CA ASN A 403 -10.07 -6.07 4.13
C ASN A 403 -9.77 -5.18 2.91
N ALA A 404 -10.05 -5.66 1.69
CA ALA A 404 -9.84 -4.87 0.49
C ALA A 404 -10.78 -3.65 0.46
N GLU A 405 -12.02 -3.83 0.87
CA GLU A 405 -13.04 -2.78 0.96
C GLU A 405 -12.67 -1.76 2.03
N GLU A 406 -12.31 -2.21 3.23
CA GLU A 406 -11.99 -1.35 4.38
C GLU A 406 -10.79 -0.43 4.12
N ASN A 407 -9.79 -0.89 3.36
CA ASN A 407 -8.66 -0.07 2.95
C ASN A 407 -9.10 1.22 2.23
N TYR A 408 -10.28 1.23 1.59
CA TYR A 408 -10.78 2.33 0.77
C TYR A 408 -11.98 3.08 1.35
N TRP A 409 -12.51 2.68 2.53
CA TRP A 409 -13.63 3.39 3.15
C TRP A 409 -13.33 4.86 3.45
N LEU A 410 -12.07 5.19 3.74
CA LEU A 410 -11.67 6.58 3.99
C LEU A 410 -11.51 7.42 2.70
N ALA A 411 -11.46 6.82 1.51
CA ALA A 411 -11.03 7.52 0.30
C ALA A 411 -11.91 8.72 -0.03
N GLU A 412 -13.21 8.53 -0.12
CA GLU A 412 -14.14 9.60 -0.51
C GLU A 412 -14.32 10.63 0.62
N ASN A 413 -14.64 10.18 1.82
CA ASN A 413 -14.95 11.04 2.96
C ASN A 413 -13.77 11.84 3.50
N THR A 414 -12.53 11.46 3.12
CA THR A 414 -11.31 12.22 3.44
C THR A 414 -10.70 12.93 2.23
N ASN A 415 -11.49 13.15 1.18
CA ASN A 415 -11.14 13.89 -0.03
C ASN A 415 -9.91 13.33 -0.77
N LEU A 416 -9.90 11.99 -0.99
CA LEU A 416 -8.88 11.24 -1.72
C LEU A 416 -9.48 10.34 -2.82
N PRO A 417 -10.44 10.83 -3.65
CA PRO A 417 -11.11 10.00 -4.66
C PRO A 417 -10.14 9.45 -5.72
N GLU A 418 -9.01 10.12 -5.95
CA GLU A 418 -7.98 9.63 -6.88
C GLU A 418 -7.32 8.33 -6.39
N MET A 419 -7.20 8.15 -5.07
CA MET A 419 -6.66 6.92 -4.48
C MET A 419 -7.67 5.78 -4.62
N HIS A 420 -8.98 6.07 -4.58
CA HIS A 420 -10.04 5.10 -4.77
C HIS A 420 -10.03 4.47 -6.17
N GLN A 421 -9.52 5.20 -7.18
CA GLN A 421 -9.46 4.72 -8.57
C GLN A 421 -8.65 3.43 -8.73
N SER A 422 -7.69 3.15 -7.85
CA SER A 422 -6.95 1.88 -7.83
C SER A 422 -7.90 0.69 -7.64
N PHE A 423 -8.80 0.79 -6.66
CA PHE A 423 -9.76 -0.25 -6.32
C PHE A 423 -10.95 -0.28 -7.29
N LEU A 424 -11.50 0.89 -7.68
CA LEU A 424 -12.60 0.96 -8.65
C LEU A 424 -12.19 0.31 -9.99
N SER A 425 -10.96 0.56 -10.46
CA SER A 425 -10.44 -0.09 -11.66
C SER A 425 -10.14 -1.58 -11.47
N PHE A 426 -9.83 -2.02 -10.25
CA PHE A 426 -9.69 -3.43 -9.93
C PHE A 426 -11.04 -4.16 -9.99
N ILE A 427 -12.13 -3.53 -9.56
CA ILE A 427 -13.50 -4.09 -9.71
C ILE A 427 -13.85 -4.31 -11.18
N GLU A 428 -13.44 -3.41 -12.10
CA GLU A 428 -13.58 -3.61 -13.55
C GLU A 428 -12.83 -4.87 -14.04
N ASN A 429 -11.67 -5.18 -13.44
CA ASN A 429 -10.91 -6.40 -13.77
C ASN A 429 -11.59 -7.66 -13.19
N LEU A 430 -12.06 -7.58 -11.93
CA LEU A 430 -12.78 -8.67 -11.28
C LEU A 430 -14.07 -9.05 -12.02
N GLU A 431 -14.77 -8.08 -12.58
CA GLU A 431 -15.97 -8.35 -13.37
C GLU A 431 -15.68 -9.26 -14.57
N LYS A 432 -14.57 -9.03 -15.30
CA LYS A 432 -14.23 -9.81 -16.49
C LYS A 432 -14.00 -11.29 -16.17
N THR A 433 -13.22 -11.57 -15.15
CA THR A 433 -12.96 -12.94 -14.69
C THR A 433 -14.15 -13.52 -13.93
N GLY A 434 -14.86 -12.68 -13.17
CA GLY A 434 -16.01 -13.05 -12.36
C GLY A 434 -17.23 -13.49 -13.16
N ARG A 435 -17.44 -12.97 -14.37
CA ARG A 435 -18.46 -13.48 -15.30
C ARG A 435 -18.17 -14.92 -15.69
N ILE A 436 -16.92 -15.24 -15.97
CA ILE A 436 -16.51 -16.60 -16.31
C ILE A 436 -16.67 -17.50 -15.09
N THR A 437 -16.27 -17.05 -13.90
CA THR A 437 -16.46 -17.79 -12.65
C THR A 437 -17.94 -18.06 -12.36
N ALA A 438 -18.83 -17.05 -12.48
CA ALA A 438 -20.28 -17.24 -12.30
C ALA A 438 -20.81 -18.33 -13.24
N LYS A 439 -20.36 -18.35 -14.50
CA LYS A 439 -20.77 -19.34 -15.48
C LYS A 439 -20.17 -20.71 -15.22
N THR A 440 -18.85 -20.83 -15.00
CA THR A 440 -18.16 -22.12 -14.93
C THR A 440 -18.34 -22.82 -13.58
N PHE A 441 -18.38 -22.06 -12.48
CA PHE A 441 -18.49 -22.65 -11.14
C PHE A 441 -19.96 -22.84 -10.69
N TYR A 442 -20.90 -22.05 -11.24
CA TYR A 442 -22.28 -22.03 -10.76
C TYR A 442 -23.34 -22.17 -11.86
N ASN A 443 -22.97 -21.98 -13.13
CA ASN A 443 -23.87 -21.88 -14.29
C ASN A 443 -24.93 -20.78 -14.10
N LEU A 444 -24.55 -19.66 -13.50
CA LEU A 444 -25.40 -18.51 -13.21
C LEU A 444 -25.01 -17.29 -14.09
N PRO A 445 -25.97 -16.35 -14.30
CA PRO A 445 -25.70 -15.06 -14.95
C PRO A 445 -24.91 -14.11 -14.03
N GLY A 446 -24.58 -12.93 -14.57
CA GLY A 446 -23.88 -11.88 -13.84
C GLY A 446 -22.41 -12.21 -13.57
N TRP A 447 -21.85 -11.70 -12.47
CA TRP A 447 -20.48 -11.96 -12.06
C TRP A 447 -20.35 -12.08 -10.54
N THR A 448 -19.33 -12.79 -10.11
CA THR A 448 -19.04 -12.99 -8.68
C THR A 448 -17.53 -12.99 -8.43
N CYS A 449 -17.16 -12.67 -7.19
CA CYS A 449 -15.82 -12.83 -6.66
C CYS A 449 -15.92 -13.49 -5.27
N HIS A 450 -14.98 -14.37 -4.97
CA HIS A 450 -14.93 -15.08 -3.70
C HIS A 450 -14.03 -14.38 -2.69
N HIS A 451 -13.84 -15.03 -1.54
CA HIS A 451 -13.13 -14.50 -0.39
C HIS A 451 -11.73 -13.94 -0.72
N ASN A 452 -10.98 -14.57 -1.62
CA ASN A 452 -9.63 -14.16 -1.98
C ASN A 452 -9.52 -13.79 -3.46
N SER A 453 -8.76 -12.75 -3.73
CA SER A 453 -8.30 -12.36 -5.06
C SER A 453 -6.81 -12.00 -5.02
N ASP A 454 -6.24 -11.66 -6.17
CA ASP A 454 -4.85 -11.27 -6.33
C ASP A 454 -4.68 -10.30 -7.52
N ILE A 455 -3.44 -9.95 -7.86
CA ILE A 455 -3.14 -9.02 -8.97
C ILE A 455 -3.66 -9.52 -10.32
N TRP A 456 -3.89 -10.83 -10.48
CA TRP A 456 -4.42 -11.47 -11.68
C TRP A 456 -5.95 -11.43 -11.74
N ALA A 457 -6.58 -10.68 -10.83
CA ALA A 457 -8.04 -10.58 -10.70
C ALA A 457 -8.71 -11.96 -10.60
N MET A 458 -8.15 -12.87 -9.80
CA MET A 458 -8.72 -14.17 -9.52
C MET A 458 -10.06 -14.04 -8.79
N THR A 459 -11.06 -14.78 -9.20
CA THR A 459 -12.44 -14.70 -8.65
C THR A 459 -13.03 -16.03 -8.19
N ASN A 460 -12.37 -17.16 -8.46
CA ASN A 460 -12.86 -18.49 -8.07
C ASN A 460 -12.82 -18.74 -6.57
N PRO A 461 -13.64 -19.68 -6.03
CA PRO A 461 -13.43 -20.21 -4.69
C PRO A 461 -12.03 -20.84 -4.59
N VAL A 462 -11.28 -20.51 -3.56
CA VAL A 462 -9.93 -21.03 -3.36
C VAL A 462 -9.91 -22.40 -2.67
N GLY A 463 -8.78 -23.11 -2.70
CA GLY A 463 -8.63 -24.35 -1.94
C GLY A 463 -7.86 -25.46 -2.65
N ASP A 464 -7.23 -25.18 -3.79
CA ASP A 464 -6.49 -26.18 -4.59
C ASP A 464 -7.32 -27.45 -4.83
N PHE A 465 -8.56 -27.24 -5.33
CA PHE A 465 -9.55 -28.28 -5.70
C PHE A 465 -10.03 -29.17 -4.53
N GLY A 466 -10.14 -28.62 -3.34
CA GLY A 466 -10.77 -29.31 -2.18
C GLY A 466 -10.07 -29.13 -0.85
N GLY A 467 -8.93 -28.48 -0.79
CA GLY A 467 -8.15 -28.22 0.44
C GLY A 467 -8.64 -27.05 1.28
N GLY A 468 -9.42 -26.13 0.71
CA GLY A 468 -9.95 -24.96 1.44
C GLY A 468 -11.15 -25.34 2.32
N SER A 469 -11.26 -24.74 3.51
CA SER A 469 -12.49 -24.87 4.31
C SER A 469 -13.65 -24.13 3.63
N PRO A 470 -14.78 -24.79 3.35
CA PRO A 470 -15.92 -24.17 2.68
C PRO A 470 -16.51 -22.96 3.40
N SER A 471 -16.33 -22.86 4.71
CA SER A 471 -16.85 -21.76 5.55
C SER A 471 -16.35 -20.38 5.13
N TRP A 472 -15.16 -20.30 4.52
CA TRP A 472 -14.61 -19.06 3.98
C TRP A 472 -14.29 -19.15 2.49
N ALA A 473 -13.74 -20.28 2.00
CA ALA A 473 -13.25 -20.41 0.63
C ALA A 473 -14.36 -20.30 -0.42
N ASN A 474 -15.57 -20.80 -0.11
CA ASN A 474 -16.70 -20.82 -1.03
C ASN A 474 -17.70 -19.65 -0.83
N TRP A 475 -17.35 -18.61 -0.08
CA TRP A 475 -18.18 -17.42 0.10
C TRP A 475 -18.20 -16.57 -1.18
N PRO A 476 -19.37 -16.39 -1.88
CA PRO A 476 -19.41 -15.84 -3.23
C PRO A 476 -19.84 -14.36 -3.29
N LEU A 477 -19.80 -13.60 -2.19
CA LEU A 477 -20.40 -12.27 -2.10
C LEU A 477 -19.39 -11.11 -2.23
N GLY A 478 -18.10 -11.39 -2.47
CA GLY A 478 -17.07 -10.36 -2.60
C GLY A 478 -17.34 -9.36 -3.73
N GLY A 479 -17.86 -9.83 -4.86
CA GLY A 479 -18.23 -8.95 -5.97
C GLY A 479 -19.38 -8.00 -5.66
N ALA A 480 -20.39 -8.48 -4.92
CA ALA A 480 -21.50 -7.65 -4.48
C ALA A 480 -21.06 -6.58 -3.49
N TRP A 481 -20.21 -6.95 -2.50
CA TRP A 481 -19.67 -6.00 -1.53
C TRP A 481 -18.79 -4.94 -2.18
N ALA A 482 -17.83 -5.35 -3.01
CA ALA A 482 -16.99 -4.43 -3.76
C ALA A 482 -17.78 -3.44 -4.61
N SER A 483 -18.94 -3.87 -5.15
CA SER A 483 -19.83 -3.00 -5.94
C SER A 483 -20.40 -1.81 -5.15
N ALA A 484 -20.46 -1.86 -3.81
CA ALA A 484 -20.87 -0.75 -2.97
C ALA A 484 -19.93 0.47 -3.12
N HIS A 485 -18.64 0.23 -3.38
CA HIS A 485 -17.65 1.29 -3.63
C HIS A 485 -17.94 2.12 -4.90
N LEU A 486 -18.52 1.49 -5.92
CA LEU A 486 -18.92 2.18 -7.14
C LEU A 486 -20.07 3.16 -6.86
N TRP A 487 -21.03 2.74 -6.02
CA TRP A 487 -22.12 3.59 -5.58
C TRP A 487 -21.64 4.72 -4.69
N GLU A 488 -20.76 4.43 -3.73
CA GLU A 488 -20.14 5.41 -2.83
C GLU A 488 -19.41 6.50 -3.61
N HIS A 489 -18.58 6.13 -4.58
CA HIS A 489 -17.88 7.08 -5.45
C HIS A 489 -18.86 7.97 -6.21
N TYR A 490 -19.98 7.40 -6.72
CA TYR A 490 -21.02 8.20 -7.35
C TYR A 490 -21.70 9.17 -6.38
N LEU A 491 -22.01 8.75 -5.15
CA LEU A 491 -22.63 9.62 -4.14
C LEU A 491 -21.78 10.86 -3.84
N PHE A 492 -20.47 10.73 -3.78
CA PHE A 492 -19.55 11.85 -3.55
C PHE A 492 -19.27 12.67 -4.80
N SER A 493 -19.07 12.04 -5.96
CA SER A 493 -18.67 12.72 -7.20
C SER A 493 -19.87 13.33 -7.97
N GLN A 494 -21.07 12.74 -7.85
CA GLN A 494 -22.25 13.03 -8.67
C GLN A 494 -21.98 12.91 -10.18
N ASP A 495 -20.95 12.14 -10.57
CA ASP A 495 -20.60 11.92 -11.97
C ASP A 495 -21.57 10.93 -12.62
N LYS A 496 -22.56 11.47 -13.33
CA LYS A 496 -23.58 10.68 -14.06
C LYS A 496 -22.97 9.86 -15.19
N LYS A 497 -21.84 10.30 -15.77
CA LYS A 497 -21.15 9.54 -16.81
C LYS A 497 -20.48 8.32 -16.22
N PHE A 498 -19.77 8.46 -15.10
CA PHE A 498 -19.22 7.33 -14.36
C PHE A 498 -20.32 6.33 -13.95
N LEU A 499 -21.45 6.84 -13.45
CA LEU A 499 -22.60 5.97 -13.08
C LEU A 499 -23.09 5.18 -14.28
N ALA A 500 -23.35 5.82 -15.42
CA ALA A 500 -23.92 5.18 -16.59
C ALA A 500 -22.95 4.21 -17.29
N ASP A 501 -21.70 4.63 -17.47
CA ASP A 501 -20.73 3.91 -18.29
C ASP A 501 -19.99 2.80 -17.52
N LYS A 502 -19.85 2.93 -16.18
CA LYS A 502 -19.07 2.01 -15.35
C LYS A 502 -19.87 1.44 -14.17
N ALA A 503 -20.32 2.29 -13.25
CA ALA A 503 -20.86 1.81 -11.98
C ALA A 503 -22.12 0.96 -12.16
N TYR A 504 -23.12 1.46 -12.90
CA TYR A 504 -24.39 0.76 -13.08
C TYR A 504 -24.23 -0.61 -13.77
N PRO A 505 -23.49 -0.77 -14.89
CA PRO A 505 -23.29 -2.08 -15.51
C PRO A 505 -22.62 -3.10 -14.58
N LEU A 506 -21.63 -2.69 -13.81
CA LEU A 506 -20.91 -3.55 -12.87
C LEU A 506 -21.82 -3.97 -11.70
N MET A 507 -22.51 -3.02 -11.07
CA MET A 507 -23.46 -3.26 -9.99
C MET A 507 -24.62 -4.15 -10.44
N LYS A 508 -25.18 -3.89 -11.64
CA LYS A 508 -26.24 -4.70 -12.24
C LYS A 508 -25.79 -6.16 -12.40
N GLY A 509 -24.59 -6.40 -12.95
CA GLY A 509 -24.06 -7.76 -13.12
C GLY A 509 -23.85 -8.50 -11.79
N ALA A 510 -23.38 -7.80 -10.73
CA ALA A 510 -23.26 -8.39 -9.39
C ALA A 510 -24.65 -8.73 -8.80
N ALA A 511 -25.64 -7.84 -8.98
CA ALA A 511 -27.02 -8.07 -8.54
C ALA A 511 -27.69 -9.24 -9.29
N GLU A 512 -27.46 -9.36 -10.59
CA GLU A 512 -27.96 -10.51 -11.40
C GLU A 512 -27.45 -11.85 -10.86
N PHE A 513 -26.18 -11.93 -10.47
CA PHE A 513 -25.64 -13.12 -9.83
C PHE A 513 -26.31 -13.39 -8.47
N CYS A 514 -26.42 -12.37 -7.62
CA CYS A 514 -27.03 -12.52 -6.30
C CYS A 514 -28.49 -12.99 -6.39
N LEU A 515 -29.29 -12.42 -7.31
CA LEU A 515 -30.68 -12.83 -7.52
C LEU A 515 -30.78 -14.29 -7.99
N ALA A 516 -29.89 -14.73 -8.89
CA ALA A 516 -29.86 -16.11 -9.38
C ALA A 516 -29.28 -17.09 -8.35
N TRP A 517 -28.52 -16.61 -7.38
CA TRP A 517 -27.95 -17.41 -6.29
C TRP A 517 -29.00 -17.76 -5.22
N LEU A 518 -29.98 -16.88 -4.99
CA LEU A 518 -31.03 -17.09 -4.00
C LEU A 518 -31.83 -18.36 -4.34
N ILE A 519 -32.26 -19.06 -3.30
CA ILE A 519 -33.15 -20.22 -3.38
C ILE A 519 -34.49 -19.77 -2.79
N PRO A 520 -35.63 -20.04 -3.47
CA PRO A 520 -36.97 -19.72 -2.94
C PRO A 520 -37.26 -20.47 -1.65
#